data_e5c771c01f2c8a735e406004b10b3be0
#
_entry.id   e5c771c01f2c8a735e406004b10b3be0
#
_cell.length_a   1.000
_cell.length_b   1.000
_cell.length_c   1.000
_cell.angle_alpha   90.00
_cell.angle_beta   90.00
_cell.angle_gamma   90.00
#
_symmetry.space_group_name_H-M   'P 1'
#
loop_
_entity.id
_entity.type
_entity.pdbx_description
1 polymer ?
#
loop_
_entity_poly.entity_id
_entity_poly.type
_entity_poly.pdbx_seq_one_letter_code
_entity_poly.pdbx_strand_id
1 'polypeptide(L)'
;VDHPQVRAVFDTHHAHIEEESTAAALAQMGRHLGHLQVSENHRGLLGAGQVPFDAVFDAAAALEYDGWVVVESFSREDPAFGNGLRIWRSLSPSPMLVAREGLQFVRAQLARVGLLS
;
A
#
# COMPACT_ATOMS: atom_id res chain seq x y z
N VAL A 1 -1.34 -13.25 19.54
CA VAL A 1 -1.56 -14.68 19.26
C VAL A 1 -0.41 -15.17 18.40
N ASP A 2 0.45 -16.02 18.94
CA ASP A 2 1.55 -16.62 18.18
C ASP A 2 1.07 -17.94 17.55
N HIS A 3 0.48 -17.86 16.37
CA HIS A 3 -0.02 -19.02 15.63
C HIS A 3 0.23 -18.83 14.13
N PRO A 4 0.74 -19.83 13.40
CA PRO A 4 1.13 -19.69 11.99
C PRO A 4 -0.01 -19.33 11.03
N GLN A 5 -1.25 -19.63 11.40
CA GLN A 5 -2.45 -19.28 10.62
C GLN A 5 -2.97 -17.85 10.92
N VAL A 6 -2.40 -17.15 11.91
CA VAL A 6 -2.80 -15.78 12.26
C VAL A 6 -1.66 -14.85 11.90
N ARG A 7 -1.88 -14.04 10.89
CA ARG A 7 -0.93 -13.04 10.41
C ARG A 7 -1.58 -11.66 10.36
N ALA A 8 -0.78 -10.64 10.28
CA ALA A 8 -1.25 -9.26 10.24
C ALA A 8 -1.26 -8.71 8.82
N VAL A 9 -2.19 -7.79 8.58
CA VAL A 9 -2.20 -6.91 7.41
C VAL A 9 -1.43 -5.65 7.77
N PHE A 10 -0.53 -5.23 6.89
CA PHE A 10 0.09 -3.92 6.95
C PHE A 10 -0.48 -3.04 5.84
N ASP A 11 -1.02 -1.89 6.19
CA ASP A 11 -1.56 -0.90 5.25
C ASP A 11 -0.72 0.37 5.32
N THR A 12 -0.18 0.78 4.17
CA THR A 12 0.74 1.91 4.10
C THR A 12 0.08 3.26 4.38
N HIS A 13 -1.22 3.41 4.09
CA HIS A 13 -1.97 4.64 4.42
C HIS A 13 -2.13 4.79 5.93
N HIS A 14 -2.58 3.73 6.60
CA HIS A 14 -2.77 3.76 8.04
C HIS A 14 -1.43 3.92 8.78
N ALA A 15 -0.41 3.19 8.37
CA ALA A 15 0.92 3.33 8.95
C ALA A 15 1.51 4.73 8.72
N HIS A 16 1.26 5.36 7.56
CA HIS A 16 1.72 6.72 7.32
C HIS A 16 1.08 7.76 8.26
N ILE A 17 -0.10 7.48 8.78
CA ILE A 17 -0.81 8.36 9.75
C ILE A 17 -0.33 8.11 11.19
N GLU A 18 -0.16 6.84 11.56
CA GLU A 18 -0.02 6.42 12.95
C GLU A 18 1.44 6.20 13.39
N GLU A 19 2.34 5.86 12.44
CA GLU A 19 3.70 5.46 12.77
C GLU A 19 4.70 6.57 12.50
N GLU A 20 5.72 6.68 13.33
CA GLU A 20 6.84 7.63 13.10
C GLU A 20 7.62 7.30 11.83
N SER A 21 7.70 6.02 11.47
CA SER A 21 8.33 5.53 10.25
C SER A 21 7.57 4.32 9.70
N THR A 22 6.91 4.51 8.57
CA THR A 22 6.17 3.44 7.86
C THR A 22 7.05 2.23 7.56
N ALA A 23 8.29 2.45 7.10
CA ALA A 23 9.21 1.37 6.79
C ALA A 23 9.70 0.62 8.04
N ALA A 24 10.00 1.34 9.11
CA ALA A 24 10.42 0.72 10.39
C ALA A 24 9.27 -0.09 11.01
N ALA A 25 8.05 0.41 10.96
CA ALA A 25 6.87 -0.31 11.42
C ALA A 25 6.65 -1.60 10.62
N LEU A 26 6.79 -1.56 9.29
CA LEU A 26 6.73 -2.75 8.45
C LEU A 26 7.82 -3.77 8.84
N ALA A 27 9.05 -3.33 9.01
CA ALA A 27 10.16 -4.19 9.41
C ALA A 27 9.93 -4.89 10.77
N GLN A 28 9.27 -4.21 11.71
CA GLN A 28 8.93 -4.78 13.02
C GLN A 28 7.90 -5.92 12.94
N MET A 29 7.08 -5.96 11.90
CA MET A 29 6.13 -7.07 11.73
C MET A 29 6.81 -8.40 11.45
N GLY A 30 7.96 -8.40 10.79
CA GLY A 30 8.75 -9.61 10.54
C GLY A 30 7.91 -10.75 9.96
N ARG A 31 8.02 -11.95 10.54
CA ARG A 31 7.27 -13.16 10.14
C ARG A 31 5.74 -13.03 10.28
N HIS A 32 5.24 -12.03 11.00
CA HIS A 32 3.80 -11.84 11.20
C HIS A 32 3.14 -11.11 10.04
N LEU A 33 3.92 -10.52 9.12
CA LEU A 33 3.40 -9.92 7.90
C LEU A 33 2.80 -11.00 7.00
N GLY A 34 1.49 -10.92 6.78
CA GLY A 34 0.76 -11.86 5.92
C GLY A 34 0.15 -11.22 4.68
N HIS A 35 -0.02 -9.90 4.70
CA HIS A 35 -0.63 -9.14 3.62
C HIS A 35 -0.10 -7.72 3.64
N LEU A 36 0.43 -7.26 2.51
CA LEU A 36 0.86 -5.88 2.32
C LEU A 36 -0.17 -5.14 1.46
N GLN A 37 -0.90 -4.22 2.09
CA GLN A 37 -1.84 -3.34 1.42
C GLN A 37 -1.17 -2.01 1.15
N VAL A 38 -1.08 -1.64 -0.12
CA VAL A 38 -0.43 -0.40 -0.56
C VAL A 38 -1.48 0.63 -0.95
N SER A 39 -1.49 1.72 -0.21
CA SER A 39 -2.43 2.83 -0.39
C SER A 39 -1.70 4.14 -0.15
N GLU A 40 -1.98 5.14 -0.98
CA GLU A 40 -1.39 6.47 -0.83
C GLU A 40 -2.05 7.22 0.34
N ASN A 41 -1.37 8.23 0.89
CA ASN A 41 -1.92 9.03 1.99
C ASN A 41 -3.27 9.69 1.67
N HIS A 42 -3.51 10.02 0.41
CA HIS A 42 -4.77 10.60 -0.08
C HIS A 42 -5.68 9.57 -0.75
N ARG A 43 -5.36 8.27 -0.72
CA ARG A 43 -6.16 7.17 -1.29
C ARG A 43 -6.31 7.19 -2.83
N GLY A 44 -5.54 8.02 -3.54
CA GLY A 44 -5.53 8.11 -5.00
C GLY A 44 -4.43 7.27 -5.64
N LEU A 45 -3.84 7.80 -6.73
CA LEU A 45 -2.76 7.13 -7.45
C LEU A 45 -1.52 6.95 -6.57
N LEU A 46 -0.96 5.74 -6.56
CA LEU A 46 0.27 5.43 -5.84
C LEU A 46 1.44 6.25 -6.37
N GLY A 47 2.27 6.73 -5.46
CA GLY A 47 3.42 7.57 -5.78
C GLY A 47 3.09 9.04 -6.10
N ALA A 48 1.81 9.42 -6.07
CA ALA A 48 1.39 10.81 -6.29
C ALA A 48 1.23 11.60 -4.98
N GLY A 49 1.57 11.01 -3.84
CA GLY A 49 1.42 11.61 -2.52
C GLY A 49 2.71 11.60 -1.70
N GLN A 50 2.60 11.20 -0.44
CA GLN A 50 3.66 11.36 0.56
C GLN A 50 4.11 10.04 1.20
N VAL A 51 3.48 8.91 0.88
CA VAL A 51 3.90 7.61 1.41
C VAL A 51 5.30 7.27 0.88
N PRO A 52 6.27 6.93 1.74
CA PRO A 52 7.65 6.64 1.34
C PRO A 52 7.76 5.22 0.78
N PHE A 53 7.13 4.95 -0.38
CA PHE A 53 7.04 3.61 -0.95
C PHE A 53 8.40 2.96 -1.21
N ASP A 54 9.42 3.70 -1.64
CA ASP A 54 10.74 3.11 -1.85
C ASP A 54 11.24 2.44 -0.56
N ALA A 55 11.17 3.13 0.57
CA ALA A 55 11.58 2.59 1.86
C ALA A 55 10.68 1.44 2.34
N VAL A 56 9.38 1.48 2.03
CA VAL A 56 8.44 0.39 2.34
C VAL A 56 8.81 -0.88 1.56
N PHE A 57 9.07 -0.77 0.25
CA PHE A 57 9.43 -1.93 -0.56
C PHE A 57 10.84 -2.43 -0.23
N ASP A 58 11.79 -1.56 0.14
CA ASP A 58 13.09 -1.98 0.65
C ASP A 58 12.95 -2.80 1.95
N ALA A 59 12.07 -2.37 2.87
CA ALA A 59 11.78 -3.12 4.09
C ALA A 59 11.10 -4.47 3.79
N ALA A 60 10.16 -4.51 2.84
CA ALA A 60 9.53 -5.76 2.42
C ALA A 60 10.55 -6.74 1.81
N ALA A 61 11.48 -6.24 1.00
CA ALA A 61 12.57 -7.06 0.43
C ALA A 61 13.52 -7.58 1.51
N ALA A 62 13.86 -6.78 2.50
CA ALA A 62 14.70 -7.21 3.63
C ALA A 62 14.02 -8.30 4.49
N LEU A 63 12.70 -8.37 4.47
CA LEU A 63 11.91 -9.45 5.09
C LEU A 63 11.77 -10.68 4.18
N GLU A 64 12.30 -10.67 2.97
CA GLU A 64 12.10 -11.71 1.94
C GLU A 64 10.59 -11.99 1.74
N TYR A 65 9.77 -10.92 1.75
CA TYR A 65 8.33 -11.05 1.71
C TYR A 65 7.85 -11.63 0.37
N ASP A 66 7.14 -12.74 0.45
CA ASP A 66 6.60 -13.51 -0.68
C ASP A 66 5.06 -13.53 -0.74
N GLY A 67 4.39 -12.73 0.10
CA GLY A 67 2.94 -12.68 0.20
C GLY A 67 2.29 -11.73 -0.83
N TRP A 68 1.01 -11.50 -0.65
CA TRP A 68 0.21 -10.62 -1.51
C TRP A 68 0.54 -9.15 -1.28
N VAL A 69 0.78 -8.44 -2.39
CA VAL A 69 0.82 -6.97 -2.43
C VAL A 69 -0.44 -6.48 -3.13
N VAL A 70 -1.31 -5.80 -2.41
CA VAL A 70 -2.63 -5.40 -2.88
C VAL A 70 -2.77 -3.89 -2.90
N VAL A 71 -3.19 -3.35 -4.04
CA VAL A 71 -3.47 -1.90 -4.18
C VAL A 71 -4.83 -1.58 -3.58
N GLU A 72 -4.86 -0.62 -2.65
CA GLU A 72 -6.09 0.00 -2.18
C GLU A 72 -6.12 1.47 -2.60
N SER A 73 -7.14 1.84 -3.34
CA SER A 73 -7.36 3.22 -3.77
C SER A 73 -8.84 3.50 -3.93
N PHE A 74 -9.23 4.76 -3.75
CA PHE A 74 -10.62 5.18 -3.83
C PHE A 74 -10.80 6.27 -4.87
N SER A 75 -11.94 6.25 -5.56
CA SER A 75 -12.32 7.30 -6.50
C SER A 75 -13.59 8.02 -6.04
N ARG A 76 -13.83 9.18 -6.63
CA ARG A 76 -15.10 9.92 -6.45
C ARG A 76 -16.02 9.79 -7.67
N GLU A 77 -15.88 8.77 -8.49
CA GLU A 77 -16.78 8.54 -9.60
C GLU A 77 -18.23 8.40 -9.12
N ASP A 78 -18.43 7.73 -7.98
CA ASP A 78 -19.66 7.81 -7.18
C ASP A 78 -19.47 8.82 -6.04
N PRO A 79 -20.16 9.99 -6.08
CA PRO A 79 -20.04 11.00 -5.05
C PRO A 79 -20.52 10.55 -3.66
N ALA A 80 -21.51 9.67 -3.58
CA ALA A 80 -22.03 9.16 -2.31
C ALA A 80 -20.98 8.27 -1.63
N PHE A 81 -20.36 7.38 -2.40
CA PHE A 81 -19.26 6.54 -1.95
C PHE A 81 -18.05 7.40 -1.51
N GLY A 82 -17.63 8.34 -2.36
CA GLY A 82 -16.51 9.23 -2.06
C GLY A 82 -16.74 10.05 -0.78
N ASN A 83 -17.95 10.57 -0.57
CA ASN A 83 -18.31 11.31 0.65
C ASN A 83 -18.28 10.41 1.89
N GLY A 84 -18.79 9.19 1.78
CA GLY A 84 -18.75 8.18 2.86
C GLY A 84 -17.31 7.88 3.31
N LEU A 85 -16.38 7.83 2.40
CA LEU A 85 -14.95 7.56 2.64
C LEU A 85 -14.11 8.84 2.88
N ARG A 86 -14.73 10.00 2.93
CA ARG A 86 -14.03 11.29 3.13
C ARG A 86 -13.03 11.62 2.02
N ILE A 87 -13.29 11.18 0.79
CA ILE A 87 -12.51 11.56 -0.39
C ILE A 87 -13.11 12.86 -0.94
N TRP A 88 -12.50 13.99 -0.60
CA TRP A 88 -13.07 15.32 -0.83
C TRP A 88 -12.89 15.85 -2.25
N ARG A 89 -11.96 15.29 -3.02
CA ARG A 89 -11.67 15.71 -4.39
C ARG A 89 -11.40 14.50 -5.28
N SER A 90 -11.58 14.67 -6.58
CA SER A 90 -11.15 13.66 -7.55
C SER A 90 -9.62 13.64 -7.63
N LEU A 91 -9.02 12.48 -7.35
CA LEU A 91 -7.58 12.24 -7.32
C LEU A 91 -7.11 11.40 -8.51
N SER A 92 -8.04 10.95 -9.33
CA SER A 92 -7.77 10.23 -10.57
C SER A 92 -8.92 10.46 -11.57
N PRO A 93 -8.65 10.36 -12.88
CA PRO A 93 -9.68 10.49 -13.91
C PRO A 93 -10.70 9.34 -13.91
N SER A 94 -10.30 8.13 -13.50
CA SER A 94 -11.17 6.96 -13.45
C SER A 94 -10.60 5.84 -12.56
N PRO A 95 -11.45 4.95 -12.04
CA PRO A 95 -11.01 3.77 -11.28
C PRO A 95 -10.13 2.83 -12.11
N MET A 96 -10.41 2.71 -13.42
CA MET A 96 -9.59 1.87 -14.31
C MET A 96 -8.16 2.39 -14.43
N LEU A 97 -7.98 3.71 -14.47
CA LEU A 97 -6.64 4.30 -14.46
C LEU A 97 -5.91 3.97 -13.16
N VAL A 98 -6.60 4.09 -12.02
CA VAL A 98 -6.03 3.77 -10.71
C VAL A 98 -5.56 2.31 -10.65
N ALA A 99 -6.38 1.38 -11.15
CA ALA A 99 -6.02 -0.04 -11.16
C ALA A 99 -4.80 -0.31 -12.05
N ARG A 100 -4.77 0.28 -13.26
CA ARG A 100 -3.67 0.09 -14.22
C ARG A 100 -2.37 0.69 -13.71
N GLU A 101 -2.39 1.95 -13.32
CA GLU A 101 -1.20 2.68 -12.84
C GLU A 101 -0.72 2.09 -11.51
N GLY A 102 -1.64 1.69 -10.61
CA GLY A 102 -1.30 1.03 -9.36
C GLY A 102 -0.58 -0.30 -9.58
N LEU A 103 -1.06 -1.13 -10.51
CA LEU A 103 -0.38 -2.37 -10.87
C LEU A 103 1.01 -2.12 -11.46
N GLN A 104 1.14 -1.12 -12.35
CA GLN A 104 2.43 -0.77 -12.94
C GLN A 104 3.41 -0.27 -11.87
N PHE A 105 2.93 0.60 -10.95
CA PHE A 105 3.73 1.11 -9.84
C PHE A 105 4.25 -0.02 -8.95
N VAL A 106 3.37 -0.92 -8.50
CA VAL A 106 3.77 -2.06 -7.66
C VAL A 106 4.77 -2.96 -8.37
N ARG A 107 4.55 -3.28 -9.64
CA ARG A 107 5.50 -4.08 -10.44
C ARG A 107 6.87 -3.41 -10.56
N ALA A 108 6.90 -2.11 -10.79
CA ALA A 108 8.16 -1.37 -10.85
C ALA A 108 8.91 -1.40 -9.52
N GLN A 109 8.20 -1.23 -8.39
CA GLN A 109 8.80 -1.30 -7.07
C GLN A 109 9.32 -2.72 -6.75
N LEU A 110 8.53 -3.75 -7.02
CA LEU A 110 8.94 -5.14 -6.80
C LEU A 110 10.16 -5.52 -7.65
N ALA A 111 10.20 -5.08 -8.93
CA ALA A 111 11.36 -5.28 -9.80
C ALA A 111 12.60 -4.54 -9.28
N ARG A 112 12.45 -3.29 -8.81
CA ARG A 112 13.54 -2.48 -8.24
C ARG A 112 14.22 -3.19 -7.07
N VAL A 113 13.43 -3.84 -6.21
CA VAL A 113 13.94 -4.51 -5.00
C VAL A 113 14.21 -6.01 -5.19
N GLY A 114 14.04 -6.55 -6.39
CA GLY A 114 14.35 -7.95 -6.71
C GLY A 114 13.31 -8.98 -6.21
N LEU A 115 12.11 -8.55 -5.87
CA LEU A 115 11.00 -9.43 -5.46
C LEU A 115 10.10 -9.86 -6.63
N LEU A 116 10.32 -9.35 -7.82
CA LEU A 116 9.64 -9.75 -9.05
C LEU A 116 10.67 -10.27 -10.04
N SER A 117 10.57 -11.52 -10.41
CA SER A 117 11.37 -12.17 -11.48
C SER A 117 10.65 -12.08 -12.83
#